data_7ce73b7658a5e6bd8cbf1edf2e06444f
#
_entry.id   7ce73b7658a5e6bd8cbf1edf2e06444f
#
_cell.length_a   1.000
_cell.length_b   1.000
_cell.length_c   1.000
_cell.angle_alpha   90.00
_cell.angle_beta   90.00
_cell.angle_gamma   90.00
#
_symmetry.space_group_name_H-M   'P 1'
#
loop_
_entity.id
_entity.type
_entity.pdbx_description
1 polymer ?
#
loop_
_entity_poly.entity_id
_entity_poly.type
_entity_poly.pdbx_seq_one_letter_code
_entity_poly.pdbx_strand_id
1 'polypeptide(L)'
;WNNFGDHLTPNAFHEATKLLLDGPSSPSEGATGIPFALDTEARFAALNRTGAFDLMEHRMDRWSLVFDLDQVVALYSTFSNITIRPDKEAVLSELGRIASDEFGGRVTRNIVTTLYLARRRAL
;
A
#
# COMPACT_ATOMS: atom_id res chain seq x y z
N TRP A 1 6.35 -7.98 -2.88
CA TRP A 1 5.40 -7.55 -1.89
C TRP A 1 4.36 -6.66 -2.54
N ASN A 2 3.12 -7.14 -2.68
CA ASN A 2 2.14 -6.57 -3.60
C ASN A 2 0.80 -6.22 -2.92
N ASN A 3 0.84 -5.86 -1.65
CA ASN A 3 -0.34 -5.44 -0.91
C ASN A 3 -0.35 -3.92 -0.78
N PHE A 4 -1.39 -3.30 -1.34
CA PHE A 4 -1.55 -1.85 -1.37
C PHE A 4 -2.93 -1.46 -0.82
N GLY A 5 -3.06 -0.23 -0.35
CA GLY A 5 -4.36 0.34 -0.04
C GLY A 5 -5.24 0.38 -1.30
N ASP A 6 -6.50 -0.02 -1.18
CA ASP A 6 -7.43 -0.01 -2.32
C ASP A 6 -7.91 1.41 -2.59
N HIS A 7 -7.45 2.02 -3.66
CA HIS A 7 -7.83 3.39 -4.04
C HIS A 7 -9.28 3.51 -4.53
N LEU A 8 -9.92 2.40 -4.91
CA LEU A 8 -11.34 2.36 -5.28
C LEU A 8 -12.27 2.27 -4.06
N THR A 9 -11.75 1.80 -2.94
CA THR A 9 -12.47 1.71 -1.67
C THR A 9 -11.61 2.35 -0.58
N PRO A 10 -11.61 3.70 -0.48
CA PRO A 10 -10.74 4.42 0.44
C PRO A 10 -10.93 3.97 1.90
N ASN A 11 -9.84 3.93 2.62
CA ASN A 11 -9.83 3.62 4.04
C ASN A 11 -10.11 4.90 4.86
N ALA A 12 -11.17 4.91 5.65
CA ALA A 12 -11.54 6.05 6.47
C ALA A 12 -10.40 6.47 7.43
N PHE A 13 -9.71 5.48 8.01
CA PHE A 13 -8.55 5.73 8.87
C PHE A 13 -7.39 6.37 8.11
N HIS A 14 -7.13 5.93 6.88
CA HIS A 14 -6.11 6.54 6.03
C HIS A 14 -6.42 8.00 5.74
N GLU A 15 -7.67 8.31 5.40
CA GLU A 15 -8.09 9.70 5.17
C GLU A 15 -7.95 10.56 6.43
N ALA A 16 -8.33 10.03 7.60
CA ALA A 16 -8.20 10.73 8.87
C ALA A 16 -6.75 10.99 9.29
N THR A 17 -5.83 10.12 8.86
CA THR A 17 -4.40 10.21 9.24
C THR A 17 -3.51 10.76 8.12
N LYS A 18 -4.07 11.11 6.98
CA LYS A 18 -3.33 11.52 5.79
C LYS A 18 -2.35 12.67 6.04
N LEU A 19 -2.81 13.74 6.70
CA LEU A 19 -1.96 14.88 7.01
C LEU A 19 -0.83 14.54 8.00
N LEU A 20 -1.10 13.65 8.96
CA LEU A 20 -0.09 13.16 9.90
C LEU A 20 0.99 12.33 9.21
N LEU A 21 0.58 11.53 8.22
CA LEU A 21 1.45 10.63 7.48
C LEU A 21 2.10 11.29 6.26
N ASP A 22 1.69 12.50 5.92
CA ASP A 22 2.19 13.21 4.74
C ASP A 22 3.71 13.35 4.82
N GLY A 23 4.37 12.88 3.79
CA GLY A 23 5.81 12.84 3.66
C GLY A 23 6.21 12.80 2.18
N PRO A 24 7.50 12.71 1.88
CA PRO A 24 7.94 12.60 0.49
C PRO A 24 7.26 11.40 -0.19
N SER A 25 6.81 11.61 -1.42
CA SER A 25 6.17 10.59 -2.26
C SER A 25 7.00 9.31 -2.28
N SER A 26 6.34 8.18 -2.15
CA SER A 26 7.02 6.90 -2.27
C SER A 26 7.65 6.75 -3.66
N PRO A 27 8.91 6.31 -3.76
CA PRO A 27 9.53 6.05 -5.07
C PRO A 27 8.79 4.98 -5.89
N SER A 28 7.88 4.24 -5.26
CA SER A 28 7.03 3.26 -5.93
C SER A 28 5.79 3.86 -6.59
N GLU A 29 5.50 5.14 -6.40
CA GLU A 29 4.40 5.83 -7.08
C GLU A 29 4.83 6.22 -8.49
N GLY A 30 4.05 5.78 -9.49
CA GLY A 30 4.24 6.21 -10.87
C GLY A 30 3.76 7.64 -11.08
N ALA A 31 3.92 8.15 -12.31
CA ALA A 31 3.49 9.49 -12.73
C ALA A 31 1.99 9.76 -12.53
N THR A 32 1.19 8.72 -12.35
CA THR A 32 -0.26 8.79 -12.12
C THR A 32 -0.65 8.87 -10.64
N GLY A 33 0.31 8.82 -9.70
CA GLY A 33 0.05 8.69 -8.26
C GLY A 33 -0.46 7.31 -7.84
N ILE A 34 -0.53 6.36 -8.76
CA ILE A 34 -0.87 4.97 -8.49
C ILE A 34 0.41 4.18 -8.27
N PRO A 35 0.50 3.31 -7.24
CA PRO A 35 1.65 2.43 -7.07
C PRO A 35 1.94 1.66 -8.37
N PHE A 36 3.20 1.59 -8.77
CA PHE A 36 3.60 0.99 -10.05
C PHE A 36 3.08 -0.45 -10.21
N ALA A 37 2.99 -1.21 -9.13
CA ALA A 37 2.45 -2.58 -9.18
C ALA A 37 0.96 -2.62 -9.55
N LEU A 38 0.19 -1.56 -9.27
CA LEU A 38 -1.23 -1.46 -9.60
C LEU A 38 -1.47 -0.81 -10.97
N ASP A 39 -0.46 -0.19 -11.56
CA ASP A 39 -0.53 0.35 -12.92
C ASP A 39 -0.30 -0.80 -13.91
N THR A 40 -1.39 -1.44 -14.29
CA THR A 40 -1.39 -2.64 -15.14
C THR A 40 -0.75 -2.37 -16.51
N GLU A 41 -1.05 -1.22 -17.12
CA GLU A 41 -0.50 -0.86 -18.43
C GLU A 41 1.03 -0.65 -18.35
N ALA A 42 1.50 0.06 -17.33
CA ALA A 42 2.92 0.28 -17.12
C ALA A 42 3.67 -1.05 -16.86
N ARG A 43 3.06 -1.97 -16.10
CA ARG A 43 3.64 -3.30 -15.84
C ARG A 43 3.72 -4.14 -17.10
N PHE A 44 2.66 -4.16 -17.90
CA PHE A 44 2.67 -4.89 -19.18
C PHE A 44 3.69 -4.30 -20.15
N ALA A 45 3.75 -2.98 -20.25
CA ALA A 45 4.76 -2.30 -21.08
C ALA A 45 6.19 -2.63 -20.62
N ALA A 46 6.44 -2.66 -19.31
CA ALA A 46 7.74 -3.01 -18.75
C ALA A 46 8.15 -4.46 -19.09
N LEU A 47 7.23 -5.41 -18.94
CA LEU A 47 7.47 -6.82 -19.29
C LEU A 47 7.72 -6.99 -20.79
N ASN A 48 6.90 -6.37 -21.64
CA ASN A 48 7.03 -6.45 -23.08
C ASN A 48 8.33 -5.83 -23.61
N ARG A 49 8.77 -4.73 -23.01
CA ARG A 49 9.98 -4.01 -23.41
C ARG A 49 11.24 -4.86 -23.29
N THR A 50 11.26 -5.80 -22.34
CA THR A 50 12.41 -6.70 -22.19
C THR A 50 12.52 -7.73 -23.32
N GLY A 51 11.41 -8.05 -24.00
CA GLY A 51 11.33 -9.12 -24.99
C GLY A 51 11.58 -10.53 -24.42
N ALA A 52 11.82 -10.64 -23.11
CA ALA A 52 12.26 -11.85 -22.45
C ALA A 52 11.12 -12.69 -21.87
N PHE A 53 9.90 -12.12 -21.77
CA PHE A 53 8.79 -12.76 -21.09
C PHE A 53 7.52 -12.72 -21.92
N ASP A 54 6.73 -13.79 -21.78
CA ASP A 54 5.34 -13.85 -22.20
C ASP A 54 4.45 -13.75 -20.96
N LEU A 55 3.58 -12.76 -20.93
CA LEU A 55 2.60 -12.63 -19.84
C LEU A 55 1.57 -13.75 -19.95
N MET A 56 1.38 -14.51 -18.89
CA MET A 56 0.46 -15.65 -18.82
C MET A 56 -0.84 -15.30 -18.12
N GLU A 57 -0.76 -14.54 -17.03
CA GLU A 57 -1.92 -14.22 -16.20
C GLU A 57 -1.67 -12.91 -15.45
N HIS A 58 -2.74 -12.14 -15.28
CA HIS A 58 -2.80 -11.01 -14.36
C HIS A 58 -4.05 -11.17 -13.49
N ARG A 59 -3.86 -11.06 -12.17
CA ARG A 59 -4.94 -11.07 -11.19
C ARG A 59 -4.83 -9.89 -10.26
N MET A 60 -5.98 -9.40 -9.84
CA MET A 60 -6.10 -8.35 -8.84
C MET A 60 -7.20 -8.75 -7.88
N ASP A 61 -6.83 -9.03 -6.63
CA ASP A 61 -7.75 -9.46 -5.58
C ASP A 61 -7.93 -8.33 -4.57
N ARG A 62 -9.19 -8.02 -4.22
CA ARG A 62 -9.55 -7.02 -3.22
C ARG A 62 -10.07 -7.72 -1.97
N TRP A 63 -9.61 -7.25 -0.82
CA TRP A 63 -9.96 -7.84 0.46
C TRP A 63 -9.83 -6.82 1.59
N SER A 64 -10.35 -7.15 2.77
CA SER A 64 -10.34 -6.25 3.92
C SER A 64 -9.87 -6.97 5.16
N LEU A 65 -9.14 -6.26 5.99
CA LEU A 65 -8.73 -6.70 7.32
C LEU A 65 -9.18 -5.69 8.37
N VAL A 66 -9.53 -6.19 9.54
CA VAL A 66 -9.79 -5.36 10.72
C VAL A 66 -8.64 -5.54 11.70
N PHE A 67 -8.04 -4.44 12.10
CA PHE A 67 -6.96 -4.38 13.07
C PHE A 67 -7.46 -3.79 14.38
N ASP A 68 -7.02 -4.34 15.51
CA ASP A 68 -7.14 -3.68 16.81
C ASP A 68 -6.08 -2.57 16.96
N LEU A 69 -6.13 -1.86 18.08
CA LEU A 69 -5.25 -0.72 18.33
C LEU A 69 -3.77 -1.12 18.26
N ASP A 70 -3.39 -2.21 18.92
CA ASP A 70 -2.00 -2.65 18.96
C ASP A 70 -1.51 -3.11 17.59
N GLN A 71 -2.36 -3.81 16.86
CA GLN A 71 -2.07 -4.29 15.50
C GLN A 71 -1.89 -3.14 14.51
N VAL A 72 -2.72 -2.09 14.56
CA VAL A 72 -2.58 -0.96 13.64
C VAL A 72 -1.32 -0.16 13.92
N VAL A 73 -0.99 0.09 15.18
CA VAL A 73 0.25 0.78 15.55
C VAL A 73 1.47 -0.05 15.14
N ALA A 74 1.45 -1.35 15.42
CA ALA A 74 2.52 -2.26 15.01
C ALA A 74 2.71 -2.28 13.49
N LEU A 75 1.62 -2.33 12.72
CA LEU A 75 1.68 -2.29 11.26
C LEU A 75 2.33 -1.01 10.74
N TYR A 76 1.84 0.15 11.20
CA TYR A 76 2.38 1.44 10.75
C TYR A 76 3.82 1.67 11.19
N SER A 77 4.25 1.08 12.32
CA SER A 77 5.65 1.14 12.74
C SER A 77 6.63 0.46 11.78
N THR A 78 6.12 -0.41 10.91
CA THR A 78 6.93 -1.10 9.90
C THR A 78 7.08 -0.31 8.60
N PHE A 79 6.30 0.75 8.41
CA PHE A 79 6.34 1.52 7.16
C PHE A 79 7.61 2.38 7.08
N SER A 80 8.34 2.28 5.98
CA SER A 80 9.61 2.97 5.80
C SER A 80 9.49 4.49 5.91
N ASN A 81 8.41 5.07 5.40
CA ASN A 81 8.14 6.50 5.50
C ASN A 81 7.90 6.99 6.94
N ILE A 82 7.55 6.11 7.86
CA ILE A 82 7.44 6.40 9.29
C ILE A 82 8.76 6.10 9.99
N THR A 83 9.36 4.96 9.70
CA THR A 83 10.58 4.47 10.37
C THR A 83 11.75 5.44 10.27
N ILE A 84 11.88 6.14 9.13
CA ILE A 84 12.98 7.11 8.90
C ILE A 84 12.72 8.49 9.53
N ARG A 85 11.52 8.74 10.06
CA ARG A 85 11.19 10.06 10.62
C ARG A 85 11.83 10.25 11.98
N PRO A 86 12.41 11.44 12.26
CA PRO A 86 12.92 11.75 13.60
C PRO A 86 11.83 11.85 14.66
N ASP A 87 10.57 12.14 14.25
CA ASP A 87 9.39 12.26 15.11
C ASP A 87 8.51 10.99 15.12
N LYS A 88 9.03 9.85 14.71
CA LYS A 88 8.26 8.60 14.56
C LYS A 88 7.45 8.20 15.78
N GLU A 89 8.01 8.37 16.98
CA GLU A 89 7.32 8.02 18.23
C GLU A 89 6.08 8.90 18.45
N ALA A 90 6.21 10.20 18.18
CA ALA A 90 5.10 11.14 18.27
C ALA A 90 4.02 10.83 17.20
N VAL A 91 4.44 10.48 16.00
CA VAL A 91 3.53 10.09 14.89
C VAL A 91 2.77 8.83 15.24
N LEU A 92 3.45 7.78 15.74
CA LEU A 92 2.81 6.53 16.13
C LEU A 92 1.87 6.71 17.33
N SER A 93 2.23 7.56 18.29
CA SER A 93 1.38 7.89 19.43
C SER A 93 0.09 8.60 18.99
N GLU A 94 0.20 9.59 18.11
CA GLU A 94 -0.95 10.31 17.57
C GLU A 94 -1.83 9.41 16.70
N LEU A 95 -1.23 8.53 15.91
CA LEU A 95 -1.93 7.54 15.11
C LEU A 95 -2.76 6.59 15.99
N GLY A 96 -2.16 6.13 17.09
CA GLY A 96 -2.86 5.31 18.11
C GLY A 96 -4.01 6.07 18.77
N ARG A 97 -3.83 7.37 19.08
CA ARG A 97 -4.89 8.22 19.64
C ARG A 97 -6.07 8.34 18.66
N ILE A 98 -5.80 8.62 17.40
CA ILE A 98 -6.84 8.71 16.36
C ILE A 98 -7.58 7.37 16.24
N ALA A 99 -6.86 6.26 16.18
CA ALA A 99 -7.46 4.93 16.10
C ALA A 99 -8.37 4.63 17.30
N SER A 100 -7.96 5.01 18.49
CA SER A 100 -8.76 4.83 19.72
C SER A 100 -9.96 5.75 19.76
N ASP A 101 -9.75 7.06 19.58
CA ASP A 101 -10.77 8.08 19.86
C ASP A 101 -11.79 8.21 18.73
N GLU A 102 -11.38 8.05 17.48
CA GLU A 102 -12.24 8.27 16.31
C GLU A 102 -12.77 6.97 15.70
N PHE A 103 -12.08 5.83 15.95
CA PHE A 103 -12.41 4.53 15.36
C PHE A 103 -12.71 3.44 16.41
N GLY A 104 -12.81 3.79 17.68
CA GLY A 104 -13.11 2.85 18.75
C GLY A 104 -12.09 1.74 18.93
N GLY A 105 -10.83 1.98 18.55
CA GLY A 105 -9.75 1.00 18.63
C GLY A 105 -9.81 -0.10 17.57
N ARG A 106 -10.62 0.05 16.53
CA ARG A 106 -10.75 -0.91 15.43
C ARG A 106 -10.64 -0.20 14.08
N VAL A 107 -9.67 -0.60 13.28
CA VAL A 107 -9.38 0.02 11.99
C VAL A 107 -9.56 -1.01 10.88
N THR A 108 -10.44 -0.72 9.94
CA THR A 108 -10.60 -1.54 8.73
C THR A 108 -9.64 -1.02 7.65
N ARG A 109 -8.89 -1.93 7.05
CA ARG A 109 -8.07 -1.64 5.89
C ARG A 109 -8.58 -2.41 4.68
N ASN A 110 -8.93 -1.67 3.64
CA ASN A 110 -9.26 -2.22 2.33
C ASN A 110 -7.97 -2.33 1.52
N ILE A 111 -7.66 -3.52 1.06
CA ILE A 111 -6.38 -3.86 0.45
C ILE A 111 -6.62 -4.45 -0.93
N VAL A 112 -5.73 -4.13 -1.85
CA VAL A 112 -5.65 -4.76 -3.16
C VAL A 112 -4.30 -5.48 -3.28
N THR A 113 -4.36 -6.73 -3.73
CA THR A 113 -3.20 -7.55 -4.05
C THR A 113 -3.18 -7.80 -5.53
N THR A 114 -2.04 -7.61 -6.18
CA THR A 114 -1.88 -7.84 -7.61
C THR A 114 -0.85 -8.93 -7.88
N LEU A 115 -1.13 -9.76 -8.89
CA LEU A 115 -0.24 -10.84 -9.34
C LEU A 115 -0.06 -10.73 -10.86
N TYR A 116 1.18 -10.76 -11.28
CA TYR A 116 1.58 -10.88 -12.70
C TYR A 116 2.38 -12.17 -12.86
N LEU A 117 1.84 -13.12 -13.61
CA LEU A 117 2.52 -14.37 -13.94
C LEU A 117 3.06 -14.25 -15.35
N ALA A 118 4.37 -14.39 -15.50
CA ALA A 118 5.02 -14.34 -16.79
C ALA A 118 5.95 -15.56 -16.96
N ARG A 119 5.97 -16.10 -18.19
CA ARG A 119 6.88 -17.18 -18.56
C ARG A 119 8.08 -16.59 -19.28
N ARG A 120 9.29 -16.97 -18.84
CA ARG A 120 10.51 -16.61 -19.57
C ARG A 120 10.53 -17.32 -20.92
N ARG A 121 10.82 -16.59 -21.96
CA ARG A 121 11.04 -17.16 -23.29
C ARG A 121 12.32 -17.99 -23.31
N ALA A 122 12.31 -19.07 -24.08
CA ALA A 122 13.52 -19.80 -24.37
C ALA A 122 14.49 -18.91 -25.18
N LEU A 123 15.75 -19.01 -24.88
CA LEU A 123 16.79 -18.31 -25.64
C LEU A 123 17.01 -18.97 -27.00
#